data_23d691348f411df79b37f4d0bdd8f549
#
_entry.id   23d691348f411df79b37f4d0bdd8f549
#
_cell.length_a   1.000
_cell.length_b   1.000
_cell.length_c   1.000
_cell.angle_alpha   90.00
_cell.angle_beta   90.00
_cell.angle_gamma   90.00
#
_symmetry.space_group_name_H-M   'P 1'
#
loop_
_entity.id
_entity.type
_entity.pdbx_description
1 polymer ?
#
loop_
_entity_poly.entity_id
_entity_poly.type
_entity_poly.pdbx_seq_one_letter_code
_entity_poly.pdbx_strand_id
1 'polypeptide(L)'
;MQLYKHGLAYKKEMNVNWCTGCKCVLANEEVVNGVCERCGSEVVHRVKSQWMLKITAYADKLIDGLDGLDYIERVATQQKNWIGRSHGAEVNFGTTAGDTLTVYTTRCDTLFGATYMVISPEHAQLKAWLEKGIIKNADAVKAYQAEAARKSDFERSELNKEKTGVKLEGVMGINPAIASMPWI
;
A
#
# COMPACT_ATOMS: atom_id res chain seq x y z
N MET A 1 -8.67 -16.97 -22.35
CA MET A 1 -10.01 -17.58 -22.08
C MET A 1 -9.97 -18.65 -20.97
N GLN A 2 -9.02 -19.59 -20.96
CA GLN A 2 -8.94 -20.63 -19.88
C GLN A 2 -8.73 -20.04 -18.48
N LEU A 3 -7.79 -19.13 -18.29
CA LEU A 3 -7.57 -18.50 -16.98
C LEU A 3 -8.83 -17.79 -16.44
N TYR A 4 -9.60 -17.16 -17.32
CA TYR A 4 -10.87 -16.53 -16.93
C TYR A 4 -11.91 -17.55 -16.48
N LYS A 5 -12.06 -18.68 -17.23
CA LYS A 5 -12.99 -19.76 -16.87
C LYS A 5 -12.67 -20.40 -15.52
N HIS A 6 -11.39 -20.43 -15.15
CA HIS A 6 -10.93 -20.94 -13.86
C HIS A 6 -10.85 -19.87 -12.74
N GLY A 7 -11.36 -18.65 -12.98
CA GLY A 7 -11.36 -17.57 -12.00
C GLY A 7 -9.97 -16.99 -11.70
N LEU A 8 -8.98 -17.28 -12.54
CA LEU A 8 -7.59 -16.83 -12.39
C LEU A 8 -7.30 -15.51 -13.11
N ALA A 9 -8.19 -15.09 -14.00
CA ALA A 9 -8.17 -13.77 -14.63
C ALA A 9 -9.46 -13.03 -14.32
N TYR A 10 -9.35 -11.78 -13.90
CA TYR A 10 -10.48 -10.92 -13.52
C TYR A 10 -10.23 -9.47 -13.89
N LYS A 11 -11.29 -8.67 -13.96
CA LYS A 11 -11.17 -7.22 -14.14
C LYS A 11 -11.24 -6.52 -12.80
N LYS A 12 -10.38 -5.50 -12.62
CA LYS A 12 -10.37 -4.63 -11.44
C LYS A 12 -10.02 -3.21 -11.86
N GLU A 13 -10.69 -2.24 -11.24
CA GLU A 13 -10.26 -0.84 -11.32
C GLU A 13 -9.03 -0.62 -10.45
N MET A 14 -8.02 0.01 -11.04
CA MET A 14 -6.77 0.33 -10.36
C MET A 14 -6.13 1.58 -10.93
N ASN A 15 -5.33 2.24 -10.14
CA ASN A 15 -4.48 3.33 -10.62
C ASN A 15 -3.42 2.77 -11.56
N VAL A 16 -3.27 3.40 -12.71
CA VAL A 16 -2.27 3.08 -13.72
C VAL A 16 -1.50 4.35 -14.09
N ASN A 17 -0.25 4.18 -14.50
CA ASN A 17 0.52 5.26 -15.09
C ASN A 17 -0.02 5.58 -16.48
N TRP A 18 -0.50 6.78 -16.69
CA TRP A 18 -1.07 7.23 -17.94
C TRP A 18 -0.20 8.31 -18.59
N CYS A 19 0.32 8.03 -19.76
CA CYS A 19 1.03 9.02 -20.57
C CYS A 19 0.01 9.97 -21.23
N THR A 20 0.16 11.28 -20.99
CA THR A 20 -0.71 12.31 -21.57
C THR A 20 -0.46 12.52 -23.06
N GLY A 21 0.76 12.30 -23.52
CA GLY A 21 1.16 12.42 -24.93
C GLY A 21 0.80 11.19 -25.76
N CYS A 22 1.32 10.01 -25.39
CA CYS A 22 1.06 8.75 -26.10
C CYS A 22 -0.38 8.25 -25.91
N LYS A 23 -1.11 8.73 -24.91
CA LYS A 23 -2.47 8.30 -24.54
C LYS A 23 -2.58 6.79 -24.27
N CYS A 24 -1.56 6.23 -23.64
CA CYS A 24 -1.48 4.80 -23.29
C CYS A 24 -1.12 4.59 -21.82
N VAL A 25 -1.36 3.39 -21.33
CA VAL A 25 -0.91 2.92 -20.01
C VAL A 25 0.55 2.52 -20.11
N LEU A 26 1.34 2.89 -19.11
CA LEU A 26 2.76 2.60 -18.99
C LEU A 26 3.02 1.64 -17.83
N ALA A 27 4.00 0.76 -17.99
CA ALA A 27 4.59 0.02 -16.88
C ALA A 27 5.44 0.97 -16.00
N ASN A 28 5.74 0.56 -14.77
CA ASN A 28 6.55 1.40 -13.86
C ASN A 28 7.93 1.71 -14.42
N GLU A 29 8.53 0.77 -15.16
CA GLU A 29 9.84 0.88 -15.79
C GLU A 29 9.86 1.87 -16.96
N GLU A 30 8.71 2.14 -17.57
CA GLU A 30 8.55 3.10 -18.68
C GLU A 30 8.36 4.55 -18.20
N VAL A 31 8.35 4.76 -16.87
CA VAL A 31 8.23 6.09 -16.25
C VAL A 31 9.56 6.47 -15.62
N VAL A 32 10.23 7.44 -16.21
CA VAL A 32 11.54 7.94 -15.76
C VAL A 32 11.37 9.39 -15.29
N ASN A 33 11.64 9.66 -14.02
CA ASN A 33 11.51 11.00 -13.43
C ASN A 33 10.12 11.64 -13.64
N GLY A 34 9.04 10.84 -13.61
CA GLY A 34 7.67 11.32 -13.78
C GLY A 34 7.25 11.58 -15.23
N VAL A 35 8.11 11.26 -16.20
CA VAL A 35 7.80 11.42 -17.63
C VAL A 35 7.87 10.10 -18.38
N CYS A 36 7.18 10.04 -19.51
CA CYS A 36 7.16 8.87 -20.40
C CYS A 36 8.53 8.72 -21.10
N GLU A 37 9.16 7.56 -20.98
CA GLU A 37 10.44 7.24 -21.62
C GLU A 37 10.41 7.45 -23.15
N ARG A 38 9.23 7.19 -23.79
CA ARG A 38 9.09 7.26 -25.26
C ARG A 38 8.93 8.66 -25.81
N CYS A 39 8.12 9.51 -25.13
CA CYS A 39 7.75 10.82 -25.70
C CYS A 39 8.06 12.00 -24.80
N GLY A 40 8.60 11.77 -23.58
CA GLY A 40 8.93 12.83 -22.63
C GLY A 40 7.75 13.57 -22.01
N SER A 41 6.51 13.18 -22.34
CA SER A 41 5.31 13.82 -21.76
C SER A 41 5.10 13.41 -20.32
N GLU A 42 4.45 14.29 -19.55
CA GLU A 42 4.07 14.04 -18.16
C GLU A 42 3.21 12.78 -18.03
N VAL A 43 3.51 11.99 -17.02
CA VAL A 43 2.75 10.80 -16.63
C VAL A 43 1.89 11.12 -15.42
N VAL A 44 0.60 10.80 -15.51
CA VAL A 44 -0.36 11.00 -14.44
C VAL A 44 -0.99 9.68 -14.01
N HIS A 45 -1.38 9.58 -12.74
CA HIS A 45 -2.14 8.43 -12.28
C HIS A 45 -3.60 8.53 -12.72
N ARG A 46 -4.13 7.44 -13.29
CA ARG A 46 -5.51 7.35 -13.75
C ARG A 46 -6.14 6.03 -13.32
N VAL A 47 -7.36 6.10 -12.80
CA VAL A 47 -8.13 4.88 -12.52
C VAL A 47 -8.63 4.29 -13.84
N LYS A 48 -8.28 3.03 -14.10
CA LYS A 48 -8.77 2.27 -15.26
C LYS A 48 -9.08 0.83 -14.89
N SER A 49 -10.07 0.27 -15.57
CA SER A 49 -10.37 -1.16 -15.49
C SER A 49 -9.31 -1.95 -16.25
N GLN A 50 -8.58 -2.79 -15.54
CA GLN A 50 -7.48 -3.62 -16.05
C GLN A 50 -7.77 -5.11 -15.86
N TRP A 51 -7.23 -5.93 -16.75
CA TRP A 51 -7.16 -7.36 -16.54
C TRP A 51 -6.05 -7.70 -15.54
N MET A 52 -6.41 -8.48 -14.54
CA MET A 52 -5.50 -8.95 -13.49
C MET A 52 -5.43 -10.48 -13.53
N LEU A 53 -4.25 -11.01 -13.21
CA LEU A 53 -4.04 -12.44 -12.96
C LEU A 53 -3.94 -12.67 -11.47
N LYS A 54 -4.68 -13.66 -10.96
CA LYS A 54 -4.68 -14.03 -9.54
C LYS A 54 -3.47 -14.92 -9.20
N ILE A 55 -2.26 -14.37 -9.35
CA ILE A 55 -0.99 -15.09 -9.14
C ILE A 55 -0.86 -15.64 -7.71
N THR A 56 -1.41 -14.92 -6.71
CA THR A 56 -1.40 -15.31 -5.30
C THR A 56 -2.17 -16.61 -5.01
N ALA A 57 -3.06 -17.06 -5.91
CA ALA A 57 -3.76 -18.32 -5.77
C ALA A 57 -2.83 -19.55 -5.77
N TYR A 58 -1.60 -19.39 -6.24
CA TYR A 58 -0.57 -20.44 -6.29
C TYR A 58 0.56 -20.22 -5.31
N ALA A 59 0.54 -19.15 -4.50
CA ALA A 59 1.62 -18.82 -3.59
C ALA A 59 2.00 -19.98 -2.65
N ASP A 60 1.03 -20.55 -1.97
CA ASP A 60 1.25 -21.69 -1.07
C ASP A 60 1.75 -22.93 -1.81
N LYS A 61 1.14 -23.25 -2.96
CA LYS A 61 1.56 -24.39 -3.78
C LYS A 61 3.00 -24.26 -4.29
N LEU A 62 3.43 -23.02 -4.57
CA LEU A 62 4.81 -22.76 -5.00
C LEU A 62 5.81 -22.95 -3.85
N ILE A 63 5.46 -22.57 -2.63
CA ILE A 63 6.29 -22.81 -1.45
C ILE A 63 6.36 -24.31 -1.13
N ASP A 64 5.20 -24.94 -1.02
CA ASP A 64 5.10 -26.35 -0.64
C ASP A 64 5.72 -27.27 -1.71
N GLY A 65 5.63 -26.88 -2.98
CA GLY A 65 6.22 -27.61 -4.10
C GLY A 65 7.75 -27.56 -4.16
N LEU A 66 8.41 -26.72 -3.36
CA LEU A 66 9.88 -26.73 -3.23
C LEU A 66 10.38 -27.91 -2.37
N ASP A 67 9.52 -28.44 -1.53
CA ASP A 67 9.86 -29.59 -0.70
C ASP A 67 9.95 -30.84 -1.59
N GLY A 68 11.08 -31.50 -1.59
CA GLY A 68 11.36 -32.67 -2.44
C GLY A 68 12.00 -32.36 -3.80
N LEU A 69 12.28 -31.08 -4.11
CA LEU A 69 13.10 -30.72 -5.26
C LEU A 69 14.58 -30.69 -4.87
N ASP A 70 15.42 -31.22 -5.76
CA ASP A 70 16.88 -31.20 -5.59
C ASP A 70 17.45 -29.83 -5.95
N TYR A 71 17.02 -28.81 -5.21
CA TYR A 71 17.53 -27.45 -5.31
C TYR A 71 18.58 -27.19 -4.25
N ILE A 72 19.61 -26.45 -4.62
CA ILE A 72 20.53 -25.90 -3.62
C ILE A 72 19.74 -25.00 -2.66
N GLU A 73 20.05 -25.11 -1.36
CA GLU A 73 19.33 -24.45 -0.27
C GLU A 73 19.12 -22.95 -0.51
N ARG A 74 20.15 -22.27 -1.04
CA ARG A 74 20.07 -20.83 -1.37
C ARG A 74 18.93 -20.49 -2.33
N VAL A 75 18.71 -21.32 -3.36
CA VAL A 75 17.67 -21.08 -4.37
C VAL A 75 16.28 -21.29 -3.75
N ALA A 76 16.11 -22.39 -3.00
CA ALA A 76 14.84 -22.67 -2.30
C ALA A 76 14.50 -21.55 -1.29
N THR A 77 15.48 -21.11 -0.50
CA THR A 77 15.31 -20.01 0.47
C THR A 77 14.94 -18.68 -0.21
N GLN A 78 15.59 -18.34 -1.32
CA GLN A 78 15.27 -17.11 -2.06
C GLN A 78 13.84 -17.14 -2.61
N GLN A 79 13.36 -18.28 -3.13
CA GLN A 79 11.99 -18.41 -3.62
C GLN A 79 10.98 -18.34 -2.48
N LYS A 80 11.21 -19.02 -1.35
CA LYS A 80 10.36 -18.93 -0.15
C LYS A 80 10.27 -17.50 0.36
N ASN A 81 11.39 -16.80 0.46
CA ASN A 81 11.44 -15.41 0.93
C ASN A 81 10.75 -14.45 -0.04
N TRP A 82 10.87 -14.67 -1.35
CA TRP A 82 10.19 -13.85 -2.37
C TRP A 82 8.66 -13.96 -2.29
N ILE A 83 8.14 -15.16 -2.13
CA ILE A 83 6.69 -15.39 -1.97
C ILE A 83 6.22 -14.85 -0.61
N GLY A 84 6.99 -15.07 0.46
CA GLY A 84 6.81 -14.44 1.76
C GLY A 84 5.56 -14.90 2.50
N ARG A 85 5.42 -16.22 2.74
CA ARG A 85 4.37 -16.71 3.65
C ARG A 85 4.59 -16.12 5.05
N SER A 86 3.62 -15.37 5.56
CA SER A 86 3.67 -14.75 6.88
C SER A 86 2.41 -15.07 7.68
N HIS A 87 2.55 -15.13 9.00
CA HIS A 87 1.44 -15.28 9.94
C HIS A 87 1.36 -14.03 10.81
N GLY A 88 0.16 -13.54 11.02
CA GLY A 88 -0.08 -12.33 11.80
C GLY A 88 -1.53 -12.22 12.25
N ALA A 89 -1.86 -11.09 12.84
CA ALA A 89 -3.20 -10.78 13.31
C ALA A 89 -3.71 -9.47 12.70
N GLU A 90 -5.00 -9.40 12.46
CA GLU A 90 -5.70 -8.14 12.21
C GLU A 90 -6.07 -7.51 13.54
N VAL A 91 -5.68 -6.25 13.71
CA VAL A 91 -5.92 -5.49 14.93
C VAL A 91 -6.78 -4.28 14.60
N ASN A 92 -7.86 -4.11 15.32
CA ASN A 92 -8.78 -2.99 15.17
C ASN A 92 -8.41 -1.87 16.15
N PHE A 93 -7.98 -0.74 15.61
CA PHE A 93 -7.74 0.48 16.36
C PHE A 93 -8.95 1.38 16.28
N GLY A 94 -9.58 1.66 17.40
CA GLY A 94 -10.58 2.72 17.50
C GLY A 94 -9.94 4.09 17.28
N THR A 95 -10.73 5.08 16.89
CA THR A 95 -10.27 6.46 16.79
C THR A 95 -11.15 7.38 17.64
N THR A 96 -10.63 8.53 18.04
CA THR A 96 -11.40 9.56 18.75
C THR A 96 -12.50 10.17 17.89
N ALA A 97 -12.47 9.93 16.57
CA ALA A 97 -13.53 10.31 15.64
C ALA A 97 -14.68 9.28 15.56
N GLY A 98 -14.59 8.16 16.31
CA GLY A 98 -15.59 7.10 16.32
C GLY A 98 -15.47 6.06 15.22
N ASP A 99 -14.43 6.15 14.39
CA ASP A 99 -14.14 5.20 13.32
C ASP A 99 -13.18 4.10 13.80
N THR A 100 -13.05 3.01 13.04
CA THR A 100 -12.11 1.92 13.30
C THR A 100 -11.13 1.78 12.13
N LEU A 101 -9.85 1.69 12.44
CA LEU A 101 -8.79 1.37 11.49
C LEU A 101 -8.31 -0.06 11.75
N THR A 102 -8.45 -0.94 10.76
CA THR A 102 -7.94 -2.31 10.82
C THR A 102 -6.54 -2.36 10.24
N VAL A 103 -5.60 -2.88 11.02
CA VAL A 103 -4.18 -3.01 10.65
C VAL A 103 -3.77 -4.47 10.77
N TYR A 104 -3.15 -5.02 9.73
CA TYR A 104 -2.51 -6.33 9.81
C TYR A 104 -1.09 -6.18 10.33
N THR A 105 -0.71 -7.00 11.32
CA THR A 105 0.66 -7.03 11.86
C THR A 105 1.13 -8.45 12.12
N THR A 106 2.40 -8.72 11.84
CA THR A 106 3.09 -9.97 12.21
C THR A 106 3.66 -9.89 13.63
N ARG A 107 3.64 -8.72 14.25
CA ARG A 107 4.23 -8.42 15.56
C ARG A 107 3.20 -7.81 16.51
N CYS A 108 2.10 -8.52 16.74
CA CYS A 108 1.08 -8.09 17.71
C CYS A 108 1.60 -8.01 19.16
N ASP A 109 2.68 -8.71 19.46
CA ASP A 109 3.41 -8.64 20.73
C ASP A 109 4.00 -7.26 21.02
N THR A 110 4.29 -6.44 20.00
CA THR A 110 4.86 -5.11 20.13
C THR A 110 3.83 -3.98 20.31
N LEU A 111 2.54 -4.28 20.27
CA LEU A 111 1.47 -3.27 20.37
C LEU A 111 1.52 -2.45 21.66
N PHE A 112 1.99 -3.04 22.76
CA PHE A 112 2.16 -2.33 24.04
C PHE A 112 3.17 -1.17 23.96
N GLY A 113 4.12 -1.24 23.05
CA GLY A 113 5.13 -0.21 22.82
C GLY A 113 4.83 0.75 21.67
N ALA A 114 3.67 0.59 21.01
CA ALA A 114 3.31 1.46 19.89
C ALA A 114 2.98 2.88 20.41
N THR A 115 3.64 3.91 19.88
CA THR A 115 3.51 5.31 20.31
C THR A 115 2.85 6.22 19.28
N TYR A 116 2.72 5.79 18.04
CA TYR A 116 2.04 6.53 16.98
C TYR A 116 1.51 5.57 15.89
N MET A 117 0.55 6.05 15.13
CA MET A 117 0.00 5.36 13.97
C MET A 117 0.21 6.21 12.73
N VAL A 118 0.54 5.58 11.62
CA VAL A 118 0.70 6.24 10.32
C VAL A 118 -0.42 5.80 9.40
N ILE A 119 -1.01 6.75 8.70
CA ILE A 119 -2.02 6.52 7.67
C ILE A 119 -1.49 7.03 6.32
N SER A 120 -1.76 6.28 5.25
CA SER A 120 -1.39 6.71 3.89
C SER A 120 -2.12 7.99 3.50
N PRO A 121 -1.47 8.91 2.76
CA PRO A 121 -2.10 10.12 2.24
C PRO A 121 -3.35 9.84 1.39
N GLU A 122 -3.41 8.70 0.72
CA GLU A 122 -4.52 8.28 -0.15
C GLU A 122 -5.61 7.48 0.57
N HIS A 123 -5.46 7.24 1.87
CA HIS A 123 -6.39 6.40 2.62
C HIS A 123 -7.81 6.98 2.62
N ALA A 124 -8.81 6.14 2.35
CA ALA A 124 -10.21 6.57 2.25
C ALA A 124 -10.72 7.25 3.53
N GLN A 125 -10.28 6.77 4.71
CA GLN A 125 -10.68 7.34 5.99
C GLN A 125 -10.12 8.76 6.20
N LEU A 126 -8.88 9.04 5.75
CA LEU A 126 -8.31 10.39 5.79
C LEU A 126 -9.14 11.37 4.97
N LYS A 127 -9.56 10.95 3.76
CA LYS A 127 -10.45 11.75 2.91
C LYS A 127 -11.76 12.04 3.60
N ALA A 128 -12.40 11.05 4.23
CA ALA A 128 -13.64 11.21 4.97
C ALA A 128 -13.49 12.20 6.15
N TRP A 129 -12.38 12.15 6.88
CA TRP A 129 -12.11 13.09 7.98
C TRP A 129 -11.89 14.52 7.50
N LEU A 130 -11.23 14.71 6.34
CA LEU A 130 -11.07 16.03 5.72
C LEU A 130 -12.43 16.60 5.26
N GLU A 131 -13.28 15.78 4.63
CA GLU A 131 -14.62 16.17 4.18
C GLU A 131 -15.55 16.52 5.36
N LYS A 132 -15.44 15.81 6.47
CA LYS A 132 -16.19 16.08 7.71
C LYS A 132 -15.64 17.26 8.53
N GLY A 133 -14.50 17.83 8.14
CA GLY A 133 -13.86 18.94 8.87
C GLY A 133 -13.29 18.55 10.24
N ILE A 134 -13.00 17.28 10.47
CA ILE A 134 -12.46 16.77 11.74
C ILE A 134 -10.98 17.16 11.90
N ILE A 135 -10.23 17.20 10.79
CA ILE A 135 -8.81 17.54 10.78
C ILE A 135 -8.62 19.05 10.88
N LYS A 136 -8.00 19.52 11.96
CA LYS A 136 -7.80 20.96 12.22
C LYS A 136 -6.76 21.59 11.31
N ASN A 137 -5.71 20.86 10.94
CA ASN A 137 -4.63 21.31 10.04
C ASN A 137 -4.82 20.81 8.59
N ALA A 138 -6.05 20.86 8.08
CA ALA A 138 -6.43 20.33 6.77
C ALA A 138 -5.56 20.86 5.62
N ASP A 139 -5.15 22.11 5.65
CA ASP A 139 -4.34 22.73 4.59
C ASP A 139 -2.94 22.11 4.50
N ALA A 140 -2.29 21.88 5.65
CA ALA A 140 -1.00 21.19 5.71
C ALA A 140 -1.10 19.75 5.20
N VAL A 141 -2.18 19.04 5.56
CA VAL A 141 -2.44 17.66 5.10
C VAL A 141 -2.66 17.63 3.59
N LYS A 142 -3.45 18.54 3.02
CA LYS A 142 -3.69 18.64 1.56
C LYS A 142 -2.41 18.98 0.81
N ALA A 143 -1.59 19.89 1.33
CA ALA A 143 -0.29 20.22 0.74
C ALA A 143 0.62 18.99 0.69
N TYR A 144 0.68 18.22 1.78
CA TYR A 144 1.44 16.96 1.83
C TYR A 144 0.88 15.91 0.87
N GLN A 145 -0.44 15.77 0.75
CA GLN A 145 -1.07 14.87 -0.24
C GLN A 145 -0.65 15.23 -1.67
N ALA A 146 -0.64 16.53 -2.00
CA ALA A 146 -0.21 17.00 -3.32
C ALA A 146 1.29 16.75 -3.59
N GLU A 147 2.15 16.88 -2.58
CA GLU A 147 3.57 16.52 -2.67
C GLU A 147 3.74 15.00 -2.85
N ALA A 148 3.08 14.19 -2.01
CA ALA A 148 3.15 12.74 -2.07
C ALA A 148 2.67 12.17 -3.41
N ALA A 149 1.64 12.77 -4.01
CA ALA A 149 1.12 12.36 -5.32
C ALA A 149 2.10 12.57 -6.48
N ARG A 150 3.12 13.43 -6.32
CA ARG A 150 4.17 13.65 -7.32
C ARG A 150 5.32 12.65 -7.24
N LYS A 151 5.44 11.94 -6.10
CA LYS A 151 6.49 10.94 -5.87
C LYS A 151 6.09 9.62 -6.52
N SER A 152 7.02 8.96 -7.20
CA SER A 152 6.83 7.60 -7.71
C SER A 152 6.76 6.59 -6.55
N ASP A 153 6.17 5.42 -6.79
CA ASP A 153 6.11 4.33 -5.80
C ASP A 153 7.50 3.88 -5.36
N PHE A 154 8.47 3.92 -6.30
CA PHE A 154 9.87 3.62 -5.99
C PHE A 154 10.46 4.64 -5.00
N GLU A 155 10.27 5.93 -5.24
CA GLU A 155 10.75 6.99 -4.34
C GLU A 155 10.08 6.94 -2.96
N ARG A 156 8.84 6.50 -2.89
CA ARG A 156 8.09 6.35 -1.63
C ARG A 156 8.50 5.12 -0.82
N SER A 157 8.94 4.05 -1.50
CA SER A 157 9.31 2.78 -0.87
C SER A 157 10.79 2.69 -0.51
N GLU A 158 11.64 3.58 -0.99
CA GLU A 158 13.09 3.53 -0.78
C GLU A 158 13.44 3.70 0.72
N LEU A 159 14.07 2.67 1.29
CA LEU A 159 14.35 2.59 2.73
C LEU A 159 15.37 3.62 3.22
N ASN A 160 16.25 4.10 2.34
CA ASN A 160 17.36 4.99 2.69
C ASN A 160 17.02 6.49 2.61
N LYS A 161 15.81 6.85 2.18
CA LYS A 161 15.37 8.25 2.14
C LYS A 161 14.81 8.72 3.48
N GLU A 162 14.95 10.00 3.72
CA GLU A 162 14.34 10.66 4.88
C GLU A 162 12.82 10.44 4.87
N LYS A 163 12.29 9.96 5.99
CA LYS A 163 10.84 9.74 6.14
C LYS A 163 10.18 11.08 6.42
N THR A 164 9.22 11.43 5.58
CA THR A 164 8.42 12.65 5.72
C THR A 164 6.98 12.31 6.13
N GLY A 165 6.32 13.23 6.81
CA GLY A 165 4.93 13.06 7.24
C GLY A 165 4.40 14.35 7.84
N VAL A 166 3.07 14.42 7.97
CA VAL A 166 2.36 15.51 8.64
C VAL A 166 1.53 14.92 9.77
N LYS A 167 1.69 15.46 10.98
CA LYS A 167 0.86 15.09 12.12
C LYS A 167 -0.58 15.51 11.88
N LEU A 168 -1.52 14.59 12.10
CA LEU A 168 -2.95 14.90 12.04
C LEU A 168 -3.39 15.54 13.35
N GLU A 169 -4.03 16.70 13.28
CA GLU A 169 -4.62 17.37 14.42
C GLU A 169 -6.14 17.18 14.43
N GLY A 170 -6.68 16.68 15.55
CA GLY A 170 -8.13 16.46 15.73
C GLY A 170 -8.57 15.00 15.73
N VAL A 171 -7.71 14.06 15.31
CA VAL A 171 -7.97 12.62 15.38
C VAL A 171 -6.81 11.93 16.05
N MET A 172 -7.12 11.00 16.94
CA MET A 172 -6.15 10.15 17.62
C MET A 172 -6.60 8.69 17.51
N GLY A 173 -5.65 7.76 17.33
CA GLY A 173 -5.90 6.34 17.44
C GLY A 173 -5.97 5.89 18.90
N ILE A 174 -6.72 4.85 19.18
CA ILE A 174 -6.81 4.22 20.50
C ILE A 174 -6.16 2.85 20.41
N ASN A 175 -5.12 2.64 21.18
CA ASN A 175 -4.42 1.35 21.19
C ASN A 175 -5.27 0.31 21.94
N PRO A 176 -5.71 -0.77 21.29
CA PRO A 176 -6.56 -1.78 21.94
C PRO A 176 -5.84 -2.59 23.02
N ALA A 177 -4.50 -2.64 22.97
CA ALA A 177 -3.68 -3.33 23.98
C ALA A 177 -3.52 -2.53 25.28
N ILE A 178 -3.68 -1.18 25.20
CA ILE A 178 -3.54 -0.26 26.34
C ILE A 178 -4.74 0.71 26.27
N ALA A 179 -5.91 0.24 26.65
CA ALA A 179 -7.19 0.96 26.53
C ALA A 179 -7.28 2.33 27.22
N SER A 180 -6.25 2.74 27.95
CA SER A 180 -6.20 3.96 28.75
C SER A 180 -5.49 5.15 28.11
N MET A 181 -4.83 5.00 26.95
CA MET A 181 -4.10 6.10 26.31
C MET A 181 -4.53 6.29 24.83
N PRO A 182 -5.16 7.42 24.48
CA PRO A 182 -5.30 7.82 23.07
C PRO A 182 -3.93 8.24 22.52
N TRP A 183 -3.66 7.85 21.27
CA TRP A 183 -2.37 8.08 20.59
C TRP A 183 -2.50 9.18 19.53
N ILE A 184 -1.45 9.96 19.40
CA ILE A 184 -1.38 11.07 18.43
C ILE A 184 -0.89 10.60 17.08
#